data_51072db108edb6563ef8736301840dd8
#
_entry.id   51072db108edb6563ef8736301840dd8
#
_cell.length_a   1.000
_cell.length_b   1.000
_cell.length_c   1.000
_cell.angle_alpha   90.00
_cell.angle_beta   90.00
_cell.angle_gamma   90.00
#
_symmetry.space_group_name_H-M   'P 1'
#
loop_
_entity.id
_entity.type
_entity.pdbx_description
1 polymer ?
#
loop_
_entity_poly.entity_id
_entity_poly.type
_entity_poly.pdbx_seq_one_letter_code
_entity_poly.pdbx_strand_id
1 'polypeptide(L)'
;MIKLRLLFTTLLAIISLAAAAAAKDITMGFIYVGPKDDYGYNQAHAAGKEGVSKLPGVKTVEEAQVPETVAVQETMRNMIEIDGATVLFPTSFGYFDPHILKVAKQYPKVQFLHCGGLYTPGKHPANVGSYFGYIDEAQYICGIVAAHTSKTGKLGFIAAKPIPQVLRNINSFTLGARTVKPTITVQVIFTGDWAMPVKEAESANSLIDQGVDVLTCHVDSPKVIVQTAEKRGIYSCGYHANQSSVAPKGYLTGAEWDWTSVYSMYAKLLQEGKKLNDGGIPHLVRGGIKEGFVKVSPYGPAVSDAAKKDADAALAQFKNGTMVIYKGEIKDNTGKVVIPAGTELKQQDPVLEQMNYLVEGVVGSVK
;
A
#
# COMPACT_ATOMS: atom_id res chain seq x y z
N MET A 1 -82.53 -31.32 8.08
CA MET A 1 -82.10 -29.92 8.29
C MET A 1 -80.73 -29.96 8.91
N ILE A 2 -79.71 -29.82 8.09
CA ILE A 2 -78.30 -29.91 8.49
C ILE A 2 -77.77 -28.48 8.61
N LYS A 3 -77.35 -28.06 9.82
CA LYS A 3 -76.75 -26.74 10.05
C LYS A 3 -75.23 -26.82 9.72
N LEU A 4 -74.79 -26.15 8.66
CA LEU A 4 -73.44 -26.00 8.25
C LEU A 4 -72.76 -24.93 9.14
N ARG A 5 -71.79 -25.31 9.97
CA ARG A 5 -70.96 -24.37 10.73
C ARG A 5 -69.74 -23.98 9.87
N LEU A 6 -69.66 -22.71 9.45
CA LEU A 6 -68.49 -22.14 8.86
C LEU A 6 -67.46 -21.83 9.98
N LEU A 7 -66.33 -22.52 9.95
CA LEU A 7 -65.14 -22.14 10.72
C LEU A 7 -64.35 -21.10 9.92
N PHE A 8 -64.28 -19.86 10.41
CA PHE A 8 -63.32 -18.84 9.93
C PHE A 8 -62.02 -19.10 10.64
N THR A 9 -61.02 -19.63 9.93
CA THR A 9 -59.61 -19.65 10.35
C THR A 9 -58.94 -18.37 9.90
N THR A 10 -58.78 -17.41 10.80
CA THR A 10 -57.94 -16.23 10.61
C THR A 10 -56.47 -16.64 10.67
N LEU A 11 -55.84 -16.69 9.50
CA LEU A 11 -54.39 -16.88 9.38
C LEU A 11 -53.69 -15.54 9.68
N LEU A 12 -53.13 -15.38 10.88
CA LEU A 12 -52.31 -14.23 11.28
C LEU A 12 -50.94 -14.40 10.62
N ALA A 13 -50.72 -13.73 9.50
CA ALA A 13 -49.40 -13.62 8.88
C ALA A 13 -48.54 -12.68 9.74
N ILE A 14 -47.66 -13.26 10.56
CA ILE A 14 -46.61 -12.52 11.24
C ILE A 14 -45.56 -12.13 10.18
N ILE A 15 -45.66 -10.90 9.66
CA ILE A 15 -44.62 -10.28 8.86
C ILE A 15 -43.50 -9.90 9.85
N SER A 16 -42.51 -10.76 9.97
CA SER A 16 -41.24 -10.40 10.64
C SER A 16 -40.53 -9.35 9.79
N LEU A 17 -40.80 -8.08 10.06
CA LEU A 17 -39.93 -7.01 9.62
C LEU A 17 -38.59 -7.19 10.36
N ALA A 18 -37.63 -7.83 9.72
CA ALA A 18 -36.24 -7.68 10.11
C ALA A 18 -35.89 -6.21 9.87
N ALA A 19 -35.97 -5.40 10.92
CA ALA A 19 -35.43 -4.05 10.90
C ALA A 19 -33.94 -4.21 10.56
N ALA A 20 -33.55 -3.93 9.32
CA ALA A 20 -32.17 -3.75 8.99
C ALA A 20 -31.67 -2.65 9.95
N ALA A 21 -30.78 -3.02 10.87
CA ALA A 21 -30.16 -2.05 11.75
C ALA A 21 -29.57 -0.95 10.86
N ALA A 22 -30.11 0.27 10.98
CA ALA A 22 -29.62 1.39 10.20
C ALA A 22 -28.12 1.50 10.45
N ALA A 23 -27.35 1.54 9.37
CA ALA A 23 -25.90 1.70 9.45
C ALA A 23 -25.59 2.95 10.30
N LYS A 24 -24.72 2.79 11.29
CA LYS A 24 -24.37 3.90 12.19
C LYS A 24 -23.58 4.94 11.42
N ASP A 25 -23.96 6.22 11.57
CA ASP A 25 -23.16 7.31 11.02
C ASP A 25 -21.77 7.35 11.67
N ILE A 26 -20.74 7.49 10.84
CA ILE A 26 -19.35 7.60 11.28
C ILE A 26 -18.67 8.80 10.64
N THR A 27 -17.76 9.43 11.39
CA THR A 27 -16.87 10.47 10.86
C THR A 27 -15.43 9.92 10.84
N MET A 28 -14.84 9.87 9.66
CA MET A 28 -13.50 9.34 9.39
C MET A 28 -12.55 10.52 9.13
N GLY A 29 -11.49 10.67 9.93
CA GLY A 29 -10.47 11.70 9.76
C GLY A 29 -9.21 11.14 9.08
N PHE A 30 -8.69 11.88 8.10
CA PHE A 30 -7.51 11.50 7.32
C PHE A 30 -6.43 12.57 7.43
N ILE A 31 -5.19 12.16 7.72
CA ILE A 31 -4.06 13.07 7.90
C ILE A 31 -2.92 12.64 6.98
N TYR A 32 -2.48 13.57 6.12
CA TYR A 32 -1.44 13.33 5.14
C TYR A 32 -0.20 14.17 5.45
N VAL A 33 0.99 13.58 5.24
CA VAL A 33 2.27 14.27 5.49
C VAL A 33 2.61 15.28 4.39
N GLY A 34 2.15 15.04 3.17
CA GLY A 34 2.40 15.87 2.00
C GLY A 34 1.12 16.37 1.33
N PRO A 35 1.26 17.03 0.16
CA PRO A 35 0.13 17.49 -0.64
C PRO A 35 -0.64 16.32 -1.25
N LYS A 36 -1.95 16.51 -1.45
CA LYS A 36 -2.85 15.46 -2.00
C LYS A 36 -2.68 15.21 -3.50
N ASP A 37 -1.90 16.00 -4.18
CA ASP A 37 -1.60 15.94 -5.61
C ASP A 37 -0.12 15.66 -5.90
N ASP A 38 0.52 14.91 -4.99
CA ASP A 38 1.93 14.53 -5.08
C ASP A 38 2.22 13.48 -6.17
N TYR A 39 1.22 13.01 -6.88
CA TYR A 39 1.30 11.90 -7.83
C TYR A 39 1.80 10.59 -7.18
N GLY A 40 1.62 10.43 -5.87
CA GLY A 40 2.17 9.30 -5.15
C GLY A 40 1.40 8.93 -3.89
N TYR A 41 2.11 8.90 -2.77
CA TYR A 41 1.62 8.36 -1.50
C TYR A 41 0.38 9.08 -0.98
N ASN A 42 0.46 10.40 -0.86
CA ASN A 42 -0.63 11.19 -0.29
C ASN A 42 -1.84 11.24 -1.25
N GLN A 43 -1.60 11.31 -2.57
CA GLN A 43 -2.66 11.23 -3.57
C GLN A 43 -3.41 9.90 -3.51
N ALA A 44 -2.70 8.77 -3.32
CA ALA A 44 -3.34 7.46 -3.19
C ALA A 44 -4.28 7.39 -1.98
N HIS A 45 -3.85 7.92 -0.83
CA HIS A 45 -4.69 8.00 0.36
C HIS A 45 -5.88 8.96 0.18
N ALA A 46 -5.67 10.12 -0.45
CA ALA A 46 -6.73 11.08 -0.75
C ALA A 46 -7.78 10.49 -1.71
N ALA A 47 -7.35 9.72 -2.73
CA ALA A 47 -8.26 9.00 -3.62
C ALA A 47 -9.07 7.93 -2.85
N GLY A 48 -8.44 7.22 -1.92
CA GLY A 48 -9.12 6.28 -1.03
C GLY A 48 -10.18 6.94 -0.16
N LYS A 49 -9.85 8.10 0.44
CA LYS A 49 -10.80 8.92 1.20
C LYS A 49 -11.96 9.38 0.34
N GLU A 50 -11.69 9.86 -0.88
CA GLU A 50 -12.74 10.28 -1.82
C GLU A 50 -13.66 9.11 -2.20
N GLY A 51 -13.11 7.92 -2.36
CA GLY A 51 -13.88 6.70 -2.60
C GLY A 51 -14.83 6.36 -1.45
N VAL A 52 -14.33 6.33 -0.21
CA VAL A 52 -15.12 5.98 0.97
C VAL A 52 -16.14 7.05 1.35
N SER A 53 -15.89 8.34 1.05
CA SER A 53 -16.83 9.44 1.32
C SER A 53 -18.18 9.31 0.58
N LYS A 54 -18.23 8.46 -0.45
CA LYS A 54 -19.47 8.19 -1.24
C LYS A 54 -20.37 7.15 -0.58
N LEU A 55 -19.91 6.50 0.49
CA LEU A 55 -20.71 5.49 1.20
C LEU A 55 -21.77 6.16 2.09
N PRO A 56 -22.98 5.59 2.14
CA PRO A 56 -24.05 6.10 3.01
C PRO A 56 -23.61 6.12 4.49
N GLY A 57 -23.93 7.19 5.22
CA GLY A 57 -23.59 7.32 6.64
C GLY A 57 -22.10 7.56 6.95
N VAL A 58 -21.28 7.82 5.92
CA VAL A 58 -19.86 8.15 6.08
C VAL A 58 -19.63 9.64 5.83
N LYS A 59 -19.20 10.35 6.87
CA LYS A 59 -18.63 11.70 6.78
C LYS A 59 -17.11 11.61 6.81
N THR A 60 -16.42 12.40 6.02
CA THR A 60 -14.96 12.46 6.02
C THR A 60 -14.45 13.88 6.29
N VAL A 61 -13.35 13.98 7.03
CA VAL A 61 -12.56 15.20 7.23
C VAL A 61 -11.11 14.89 6.90
N GLU A 62 -10.35 15.88 6.45
CA GLU A 62 -8.95 15.66 6.08
C GLU A 62 -8.07 16.87 6.31
N GLU A 63 -6.80 16.65 6.61
CA GLU A 63 -5.76 17.67 6.67
C GLU A 63 -4.49 17.16 5.98
N ALA A 64 -3.91 18.00 5.12
CA ALA A 64 -2.73 17.67 4.34
C ALA A 64 -1.53 18.54 4.77
N GLN A 65 -0.32 18.11 4.40
CA GLN A 65 0.94 18.80 4.71
C GLN A 65 1.19 18.94 6.23
N VAL A 66 0.75 17.93 7.00
CA VAL A 66 1.00 17.86 8.44
C VAL A 66 2.35 17.16 8.66
N PRO A 67 3.34 17.83 9.27
CA PRO A 67 4.66 17.21 9.45
C PRO A 67 4.65 16.10 10.52
N GLU A 68 5.61 15.17 10.45
CA GLU A 68 5.84 14.10 11.43
C GLU A 68 6.39 14.64 12.76
N THR A 69 5.68 15.59 13.37
CA THR A 69 6.03 16.29 14.63
C THR A 69 4.83 16.33 15.57
N VAL A 70 4.94 17.10 16.65
CA VAL A 70 3.84 17.33 17.60
C VAL A 70 2.59 17.92 16.90
N ALA A 71 2.74 18.59 15.78
CA ALA A 71 1.63 19.16 15.00
C ALA A 71 0.56 18.11 14.67
N VAL A 72 0.95 16.87 14.31
CA VAL A 72 -0.03 15.82 14.00
C VAL A 72 -0.91 15.45 15.22
N GLN A 73 -0.40 15.62 16.44
CA GLN A 73 -1.22 15.39 17.65
C GLN A 73 -2.31 16.45 17.81
N GLU A 74 -2.02 17.69 17.44
CA GLU A 74 -2.99 18.80 17.46
C GLU A 74 -4.06 18.58 16.38
N THR A 75 -3.65 18.22 15.16
CA THR A 75 -4.56 17.86 14.08
C THR A 75 -5.49 16.71 14.49
N MET A 76 -4.97 15.64 15.09
CA MET A 76 -5.81 14.54 15.58
C MET A 76 -6.84 15.01 16.64
N ARG A 77 -6.43 15.85 17.60
CA ARG A 77 -7.36 16.39 18.61
C ARG A 77 -8.45 17.26 17.97
N ASN A 78 -8.07 18.14 17.06
CA ASN A 78 -9.03 19.03 16.38
C ASN A 78 -10.07 18.20 15.59
N MET A 79 -9.65 17.18 14.87
CA MET A 79 -10.57 16.29 14.16
C MET A 79 -11.53 15.56 15.12
N ILE A 80 -11.08 15.19 16.32
CA ILE A 80 -11.91 14.53 17.33
C ILE A 80 -12.86 15.53 17.98
N GLU A 81 -12.35 16.66 18.48
CA GLU A 81 -13.08 17.59 19.35
C GLU A 81 -13.97 18.55 18.57
N ILE A 82 -13.53 18.98 17.38
CA ILE A 82 -14.23 19.95 16.54
C ILE A 82 -15.07 19.25 15.47
N ASP A 83 -14.48 18.30 14.74
CA ASP A 83 -15.14 17.67 13.61
C ASP A 83 -15.94 16.40 14.00
N GLY A 84 -15.76 15.91 15.23
CA GLY A 84 -16.44 14.73 15.74
C GLY A 84 -15.97 13.43 15.14
N ALA A 85 -14.69 13.34 14.74
CA ALA A 85 -14.13 12.12 14.18
C ALA A 85 -14.16 10.95 15.20
N THR A 86 -14.70 9.82 14.77
CA THR A 86 -14.81 8.60 15.57
C THR A 86 -13.72 7.59 15.22
N VAL A 87 -13.08 7.77 14.07
CA VAL A 87 -11.91 7.00 13.61
C VAL A 87 -10.96 7.93 12.87
N LEU A 88 -9.66 7.75 13.10
CA LEU A 88 -8.60 8.52 12.44
C LEU A 88 -7.67 7.59 11.65
N PHE A 89 -7.26 8.07 10.48
CA PHE A 89 -6.27 7.48 9.59
C PHE A 89 -5.08 8.44 9.41
N PRO A 90 -4.18 8.53 10.40
CA PRO A 90 -2.92 9.26 10.23
C PRO A 90 -1.97 8.37 9.40
N THR A 91 -1.68 8.78 8.15
CA THR A 91 -1.15 7.86 7.14
C THR A 91 0.36 7.72 7.15
N SER A 92 1.11 8.75 7.58
CA SER A 92 2.57 8.72 7.48
C SER A 92 3.24 7.83 8.53
N PHE A 93 4.34 7.17 8.13
CA PHE A 93 5.07 6.21 8.96
C PHE A 93 5.50 6.77 10.33
N GLY A 94 6.03 7.98 10.36
CA GLY A 94 6.49 8.64 11.59
C GLY A 94 5.37 9.12 12.52
N TYR A 95 4.11 9.04 12.13
CA TYR A 95 3.00 9.38 13.02
C TYR A 95 2.72 8.33 14.09
N PHE A 96 3.16 7.06 13.92
CA PHE A 96 2.77 5.97 14.78
C PHE A 96 3.28 6.15 16.22
N ASP A 97 4.58 6.18 16.39
CA ASP A 97 5.25 6.33 17.68
C ASP A 97 6.14 7.58 17.63
N PRO A 98 5.94 8.58 18.53
CA PRO A 98 5.06 8.52 19.71
C PRO A 98 3.65 9.09 19.50
N HIS A 99 3.30 9.66 18.34
CA HIS A 99 2.19 10.60 18.20
C HIS A 99 0.81 9.95 18.36
N ILE A 100 0.51 8.92 17.53
CA ILE A 100 -0.76 8.17 17.63
C ILE A 100 -0.87 7.49 18.99
N LEU A 101 0.19 6.81 19.47
CA LEU A 101 0.16 6.10 20.74
C LEU A 101 -0.11 7.01 21.93
N LYS A 102 0.31 8.29 21.85
CA LYS A 102 0.06 9.29 22.88
C LYS A 102 -1.38 9.81 22.85
N VAL A 103 -1.90 10.15 21.66
CA VAL A 103 -3.26 10.68 21.51
C VAL A 103 -4.31 9.59 21.76
N ALA A 104 -4.08 8.38 21.30
CA ALA A 104 -5.00 7.25 21.50
C ALA A 104 -5.29 6.95 22.98
N LYS A 105 -4.31 7.13 23.88
CA LYS A 105 -4.50 7.02 25.33
C LYS A 105 -5.46 8.08 25.89
N GLN A 106 -5.49 9.27 25.28
CA GLN A 106 -6.35 10.39 25.71
C GLN A 106 -7.80 10.20 25.23
N TYR A 107 -7.99 9.52 24.08
CA TYR A 107 -9.31 9.31 23.45
C TYR A 107 -9.64 7.83 23.26
N PRO A 108 -9.89 7.07 24.36
CA PRO A 108 -10.03 5.61 24.29
C PRO A 108 -11.27 5.12 23.53
N LYS A 109 -12.23 6.02 23.23
CA LYS A 109 -13.43 5.70 22.43
C LYS A 109 -13.23 5.88 20.93
N VAL A 110 -12.21 6.64 20.51
CA VAL A 110 -11.85 6.89 19.11
C VAL A 110 -10.92 5.77 18.63
N GLN A 111 -11.11 5.32 17.40
CA GLN A 111 -10.24 4.30 16.79
C GLN A 111 -9.12 4.97 16.01
N PHE A 112 -7.90 4.46 16.10
CA PHE A 112 -6.73 4.97 15.38
C PHE A 112 -6.17 3.88 14.50
N LEU A 113 -6.22 4.07 13.19
CA LEU A 113 -5.79 3.11 12.17
C LEU A 113 -4.61 3.70 11.38
N HIS A 114 -3.42 3.20 11.65
CA HIS A 114 -2.18 3.69 11.05
C HIS A 114 -1.77 2.86 9.82
N CYS A 115 -1.18 3.50 8.81
CA CYS A 115 -0.62 2.82 7.65
C CYS A 115 0.80 2.34 7.94
N GLY A 116 1.01 1.02 8.07
CA GLY A 116 2.32 0.39 8.16
C GLY A 116 2.91 0.19 9.57
N GLY A 117 2.29 0.71 10.63
CA GLY A 117 2.77 0.48 11.99
C GLY A 117 2.62 -0.97 12.44
N LEU A 118 3.43 -1.40 13.41
CA LEU A 118 3.34 -2.72 14.00
C LEU A 118 2.71 -2.64 15.39
N TYR A 119 1.46 -3.08 15.50
CA TYR A 119 0.79 -3.17 16.79
C TYR A 119 1.39 -4.30 17.65
N THR A 120 1.64 -3.99 18.92
CA THR A 120 2.14 -4.95 19.90
C THR A 120 1.14 -5.07 21.05
N PRO A 121 0.49 -6.23 21.25
CA PRO A 121 -0.43 -6.46 22.37
C PRO A 121 0.21 -6.17 23.72
N GLY A 122 -0.53 -5.52 24.62
CA GLY A 122 -0.06 -5.18 25.97
C GLY A 122 0.88 -3.97 26.04
N LYS A 123 1.50 -3.57 24.92
CA LYS A 123 2.38 -2.39 24.82
C LYS A 123 1.64 -1.18 24.27
N HIS A 124 0.80 -1.38 23.28
CA HIS A 124 0.07 -0.32 22.60
C HIS A 124 -1.39 -0.22 23.08
N PRO A 125 -2.03 0.97 23.00
CA PRO A 125 -3.44 1.15 23.39
C PRO A 125 -4.36 0.23 22.57
N ALA A 126 -5.42 -0.30 23.20
CA ALA A 126 -6.35 -1.23 22.58
C ALA A 126 -7.21 -0.63 21.44
N ASN A 127 -7.25 0.69 21.32
CA ASN A 127 -7.93 1.43 20.25
C ASN A 127 -7.01 1.81 19.09
N VAL A 128 -5.81 1.24 19.03
CA VAL A 128 -4.85 1.44 17.95
C VAL A 128 -4.76 0.18 17.09
N GLY A 129 -4.82 0.35 15.79
CA GLY A 129 -4.60 -0.70 14.80
C GLY A 129 -3.73 -0.21 13.65
N SER A 130 -3.38 -1.11 12.76
CA SER A 130 -2.58 -0.83 11.59
C SER A 130 -3.08 -1.61 10.39
N TYR A 131 -3.08 -0.96 9.25
CA TYR A 131 -3.29 -1.59 7.95
C TYR A 131 -2.06 -1.35 7.06
N PHE A 132 -1.79 -2.29 6.16
CA PHE A 132 -0.77 -2.11 5.14
C PHE A 132 -0.99 -3.07 3.97
N GLY A 133 -0.51 -2.69 2.79
CA GLY A 133 -0.59 -3.52 1.60
C GLY A 133 0.75 -4.16 1.26
N TYR A 134 0.69 -5.34 0.68
CA TYR A 134 1.85 -6.02 0.12
C TYR A 134 2.13 -5.49 -1.30
N ILE A 135 2.50 -4.19 -1.41
CA ILE A 135 2.74 -3.52 -2.70
C ILE A 135 3.98 -4.08 -3.41
N ASP A 136 4.82 -4.78 -2.69
CA ASP A 136 5.94 -5.54 -3.22
C ASP A 136 5.50 -6.64 -4.21
N GLU A 137 4.25 -7.14 -4.14
CA GLU A 137 3.66 -8.02 -5.14
C GLU A 137 3.57 -7.33 -6.51
N ALA A 138 3.07 -6.09 -6.54
CA ALA A 138 3.03 -5.30 -7.76
C ALA A 138 4.42 -4.84 -8.22
N GLN A 139 5.35 -4.58 -7.29
CA GLN A 139 6.75 -4.32 -7.63
C GLN A 139 7.44 -5.52 -8.27
N TYR A 140 7.13 -6.75 -7.84
CA TYR A 140 7.60 -7.96 -8.50
C TYR A 140 7.16 -8.01 -9.98
N ILE A 141 5.89 -7.70 -10.25
CA ILE A 141 5.35 -7.62 -11.61
C ILE A 141 6.02 -6.49 -12.41
N CYS A 142 6.22 -5.31 -11.80
CA CYS A 142 6.99 -4.23 -12.41
C CYS A 142 8.40 -4.68 -12.81
N GLY A 143 9.06 -5.50 -11.97
CA GLY A 143 10.36 -6.09 -12.27
C GLY A 143 10.35 -6.98 -13.52
N ILE A 144 9.33 -7.84 -13.68
CA ILE A 144 9.13 -8.66 -14.88
C ILE A 144 9.03 -7.77 -16.12
N VAL A 145 8.16 -6.76 -16.10
CA VAL A 145 7.96 -5.86 -17.24
C VAL A 145 9.22 -5.06 -17.56
N ALA A 146 9.92 -4.55 -16.55
CA ALA A 146 11.17 -3.82 -16.69
C ALA A 146 12.26 -4.68 -17.35
N ALA A 147 12.38 -5.96 -16.95
CA ALA A 147 13.37 -6.86 -17.49
C ALA A 147 13.15 -7.22 -18.96
N HIS A 148 11.91 -7.37 -19.40
CA HIS A 148 11.57 -7.54 -20.82
C HIS A 148 11.90 -6.29 -21.65
N THR A 149 11.77 -5.10 -21.07
CA THR A 149 11.96 -3.82 -21.77
C THR A 149 13.42 -3.40 -21.80
N SER A 150 14.18 -3.66 -20.74
CA SER A 150 15.57 -3.27 -20.62
C SER A 150 16.47 -3.92 -21.68
N LYS A 151 17.25 -3.08 -22.37
CA LYS A 151 18.28 -3.47 -23.34
C LYS A 151 19.64 -3.62 -22.66
N THR A 152 19.95 -2.78 -21.67
CA THR A 152 21.25 -2.77 -21.00
C THR A 152 21.39 -3.83 -19.92
N GLY A 153 20.26 -4.35 -19.41
CA GLY A 153 20.25 -5.23 -18.24
C GLY A 153 20.52 -4.52 -16.91
N LYS A 154 20.52 -3.18 -16.93
CA LYS A 154 20.70 -2.33 -15.75
C LYS A 154 19.41 -1.59 -15.46
N LEU A 155 18.79 -1.91 -14.34
CA LEU A 155 17.61 -1.22 -13.81
C LEU A 155 18.02 -0.29 -12.66
N GLY A 156 17.23 0.73 -12.40
CA GLY A 156 17.47 1.68 -11.30
C GLY A 156 16.30 1.72 -10.33
N PHE A 157 16.62 1.81 -9.05
CA PHE A 157 15.64 1.95 -7.98
C PHE A 157 16.04 3.16 -7.10
N ILE A 158 15.18 4.18 -7.04
CA ILE A 158 15.39 5.34 -6.16
C ILE A 158 14.51 5.18 -4.94
N ALA A 159 15.12 5.12 -3.76
CA ALA A 159 14.45 4.78 -2.51
C ALA A 159 14.64 5.88 -1.45
N ALA A 160 13.66 6.05 -0.56
CA ALA A 160 13.73 7.03 0.51
C ALA A 160 14.71 6.59 1.62
N LYS A 161 14.30 5.62 2.41
CA LYS A 161 15.01 5.15 3.61
C LYS A 161 15.20 3.63 3.58
N PRO A 162 16.29 3.07 4.08
CA PRO A 162 16.53 1.62 4.09
C PRO A 162 15.75 0.92 5.23
N ILE A 163 14.43 1.06 5.25
CA ILE A 163 13.56 0.36 6.21
C ILE A 163 12.96 -0.91 5.59
N PRO A 164 12.49 -1.87 6.38
CA PRO A 164 12.05 -3.18 5.89
C PRO A 164 11.07 -3.13 4.71
N GLN A 165 10.08 -2.24 4.74
CA GLN A 165 9.08 -2.08 3.68
C GLN A 165 9.70 -1.61 2.35
N VAL A 166 10.69 -0.72 2.40
CA VAL A 166 11.42 -0.22 1.23
C VAL A 166 12.33 -1.32 0.67
N LEU A 167 13.10 -1.99 1.54
CA LEU A 167 13.97 -3.11 1.14
C LEU A 167 13.18 -4.24 0.50
N ARG A 168 12.00 -4.55 1.02
CA ARG A 168 11.10 -5.55 0.47
C ARG A 168 10.67 -5.21 -0.96
N ASN A 169 10.36 -3.94 -1.26
CA ASN A 169 10.03 -3.50 -2.61
C ASN A 169 11.20 -3.63 -3.58
N ILE A 170 12.39 -3.19 -3.17
CA ILE A 170 13.62 -3.33 -3.97
C ILE A 170 13.89 -4.80 -4.30
N ASN A 171 13.79 -5.66 -3.27
CA ASN A 171 14.06 -7.07 -3.40
C ASN A 171 13.03 -7.78 -4.29
N SER A 172 11.73 -7.50 -4.12
CA SER A 172 10.67 -8.08 -4.95
C SER A 172 10.77 -7.64 -6.41
N PHE A 173 11.05 -6.37 -6.68
CA PHE A 173 11.32 -5.87 -8.03
C PHE A 173 12.52 -6.60 -8.67
N THR A 174 13.61 -6.76 -7.91
CA THR A 174 14.81 -7.45 -8.40
C THR A 174 14.54 -8.93 -8.66
N LEU A 175 13.85 -9.61 -7.74
CA LEU A 175 13.50 -11.02 -7.90
C LEU A 175 12.60 -11.22 -9.13
N GLY A 176 11.58 -10.38 -9.32
CA GLY A 176 10.73 -10.39 -10.51
C GLY A 176 11.53 -10.19 -11.80
N ALA A 177 12.41 -9.22 -11.84
CA ALA A 177 13.26 -8.95 -13.00
C ALA A 177 14.19 -10.13 -13.34
N ARG A 178 14.76 -10.76 -12.33
CA ARG A 178 15.69 -11.90 -12.50
C ARG A 178 15.02 -13.21 -12.91
N THR A 179 13.69 -13.34 -12.78
CA THR A 179 12.98 -14.47 -13.40
C THR A 179 13.01 -14.42 -14.94
N VAL A 180 13.09 -13.21 -15.51
CA VAL A 180 13.16 -13.00 -16.97
C VAL A 180 14.62 -13.01 -17.46
N LYS A 181 15.48 -12.27 -16.76
CA LYS A 181 16.93 -12.18 -17.08
C LYS A 181 17.74 -12.38 -15.80
N PRO A 182 18.28 -13.59 -15.52
CA PRO A 182 19.04 -13.87 -14.29
C PRO A 182 20.26 -12.97 -14.03
N THR A 183 20.83 -12.40 -15.09
CA THR A 183 22.02 -11.53 -15.02
C THR A 183 21.68 -10.04 -14.81
N ILE A 184 20.39 -9.69 -14.77
CA ILE A 184 19.98 -8.28 -14.59
C ILE A 184 20.43 -7.75 -13.24
N THR A 185 20.80 -6.47 -13.21
CA THR A 185 21.18 -5.77 -11.99
C THR A 185 20.23 -4.61 -11.70
N VAL A 186 19.99 -4.33 -10.42
CA VAL A 186 19.21 -3.19 -9.95
C VAL A 186 20.11 -2.27 -9.12
N GLN A 187 20.41 -1.10 -9.65
CA GLN A 187 21.22 -0.10 -8.95
C GLN A 187 20.31 0.72 -8.03
N VAL A 188 20.65 0.80 -6.74
CA VAL A 188 19.84 1.49 -5.72
C VAL A 188 20.54 2.73 -5.21
N ILE A 189 19.79 3.86 -5.14
CA ILE A 189 20.22 5.08 -4.45
C ILE A 189 19.18 5.43 -3.39
N PHE A 190 19.62 5.60 -2.13
CA PHE A 190 18.77 6.10 -1.05
C PHE A 190 18.90 7.61 -0.93
N THR A 191 17.77 8.34 -0.99
CA THR A 191 17.71 9.80 -0.90
C THR A 191 17.81 10.30 0.55
N GLY A 192 17.42 9.47 1.51
CA GLY A 192 17.49 9.75 2.95
C GLY A 192 16.17 10.22 3.56
N ASP A 193 15.19 10.68 2.77
CA ASP A 193 13.85 11.03 3.25
C ASP A 193 12.78 10.77 2.19
N TRP A 194 11.50 10.86 2.60
CA TRP A 194 10.33 10.49 1.81
C TRP A 194 10.11 11.39 0.58
N ALA A 195 10.41 12.67 0.68
CA ALA A 195 10.24 13.66 -0.39
C ALA A 195 11.48 14.55 -0.50
N MET A 196 12.35 14.23 -1.46
CA MET A 196 13.61 14.93 -1.73
C MET A 196 13.75 15.23 -3.23
N PRO A 197 12.88 16.07 -3.83
CA PRO A 197 12.74 16.17 -5.29
C PRO A 197 14.06 16.52 -6.01
N VAL A 198 14.93 17.31 -5.41
CA VAL A 198 16.24 17.65 -5.98
C VAL A 198 17.14 16.41 -6.02
N LYS A 199 17.30 15.72 -4.89
CA LYS A 199 18.09 14.48 -4.81
C LYS A 199 17.50 13.36 -5.67
N GLU A 200 16.18 13.27 -5.77
CA GLU A 200 15.48 12.30 -6.63
C GLU A 200 15.81 12.53 -8.10
N ALA A 201 15.81 13.81 -8.57
CA ALA A 201 16.21 14.18 -9.93
C ALA A 201 17.69 13.90 -10.19
N GLU A 202 18.56 14.26 -9.25
CA GLU A 202 20.00 13.98 -9.32
C GLU A 202 20.27 12.47 -9.35
N SER A 203 19.61 11.69 -8.49
CA SER A 203 19.72 10.24 -8.45
C SER A 203 19.26 9.59 -9.75
N ALA A 204 18.13 10.06 -10.32
CA ALA A 204 17.64 9.58 -11.60
C ALA A 204 18.64 9.83 -12.72
N ASN A 205 19.16 11.07 -12.84
CA ASN A 205 20.17 11.40 -13.84
C ASN A 205 21.46 10.57 -13.65
N SER A 206 21.95 10.44 -12.42
CA SER A 206 23.15 9.66 -12.12
C SER A 206 23.00 8.18 -12.54
N LEU A 207 21.86 7.56 -12.27
CA LEU A 207 21.59 6.18 -12.67
C LEU A 207 21.52 6.04 -14.20
N ILE A 208 20.86 6.98 -14.89
CA ILE A 208 20.76 7.01 -16.35
C ILE A 208 22.15 7.15 -16.97
N ASP A 209 23.00 8.04 -16.45
CA ASP A 209 24.37 8.25 -16.93
C ASP A 209 25.26 6.99 -16.73
N GLN A 210 24.92 6.12 -15.78
CA GLN A 210 25.55 4.81 -15.57
C GLN A 210 24.97 3.69 -16.46
N GLY A 211 24.05 4.03 -17.36
CA GLY A 211 23.48 3.11 -18.35
C GLY A 211 22.21 2.38 -17.89
N VAL A 212 21.57 2.86 -16.83
CA VAL A 212 20.21 2.40 -16.47
C VAL A 212 19.24 2.85 -17.54
N ASP A 213 18.37 1.95 -17.99
CA ASP A 213 17.37 2.23 -19.03
C ASP A 213 15.92 1.99 -18.61
N VAL A 214 15.69 1.55 -17.36
CA VAL A 214 14.38 1.54 -16.69
C VAL A 214 14.54 1.95 -15.23
N LEU A 215 13.74 2.93 -14.79
CA LEU A 215 13.69 3.40 -13.40
C LEU A 215 12.40 2.96 -12.70
N THR A 216 12.50 2.70 -11.41
CA THR A 216 11.37 2.66 -10.47
C THR A 216 11.78 3.31 -9.15
N CYS A 217 10.86 3.41 -8.19
CA CYS A 217 11.15 4.08 -6.94
C CYS A 217 10.28 3.61 -5.76
N HIS A 218 10.70 4.03 -4.56
CA HIS A 218 9.88 4.08 -3.35
C HIS A 218 10.18 5.40 -2.62
N VAL A 219 9.56 6.46 -3.08
CA VAL A 219 9.53 7.81 -2.51
C VAL A 219 8.09 8.29 -2.51
N ASP A 220 7.75 9.30 -1.71
CA ASP A 220 6.36 9.77 -1.59
C ASP A 220 5.80 10.33 -2.89
N SER A 221 6.62 11.08 -3.66
CA SER A 221 6.23 11.68 -4.93
C SER A 221 7.07 11.16 -6.11
N PRO A 222 6.68 10.08 -6.78
CA PRO A 222 7.41 9.53 -7.93
C PRO A 222 7.51 10.45 -9.14
N LYS A 223 6.72 11.52 -9.19
CA LYS A 223 6.58 12.43 -10.35
C LYS A 223 7.92 12.87 -10.94
N VAL A 224 8.83 13.34 -10.10
CA VAL A 224 10.13 13.86 -10.57
C VAL A 224 10.96 12.77 -11.25
N ILE A 225 10.98 11.57 -10.68
CA ILE A 225 11.73 10.43 -11.21
C ILE A 225 11.16 9.98 -12.56
N VAL A 226 9.83 9.81 -12.61
CA VAL A 226 9.11 9.38 -13.81
C VAL A 226 9.24 10.42 -14.94
N GLN A 227 9.13 11.70 -14.63
CA GLN A 227 9.35 12.79 -15.61
C GLN A 227 10.80 12.87 -16.08
N THR A 228 11.76 12.59 -15.21
CA THR A 228 13.20 12.59 -15.62
C THR A 228 13.46 11.43 -16.57
N ALA A 229 12.93 10.24 -16.30
CA ALA A 229 13.01 9.10 -17.21
C ALA A 229 12.42 9.42 -18.59
N GLU A 230 11.22 9.99 -18.65
CA GLU A 230 10.54 10.40 -19.88
C GLU A 230 11.39 11.43 -20.68
N LYS A 231 11.90 12.48 -20.01
CA LYS A 231 12.74 13.52 -20.64
C LYS A 231 14.06 12.97 -21.17
N ARG A 232 14.63 11.98 -20.50
CA ARG A 232 15.87 11.33 -20.88
C ARG A 232 15.67 10.18 -21.89
N GLY A 233 14.43 9.91 -22.31
CA GLY A 233 14.09 8.91 -23.32
C GLY A 233 14.29 7.47 -22.86
N ILE A 234 14.24 7.21 -21.56
CA ILE A 234 14.25 5.88 -20.96
C ILE A 234 12.86 5.54 -20.36
N TYR A 235 12.72 4.34 -19.83
CA TYR A 235 11.45 3.84 -19.32
C TYR A 235 11.34 3.97 -17.80
N SER A 236 10.09 3.90 -17.32
CA SER A 236 9.81 3.90 -15.88
C SER A 236 8.65 2.98 -15.50
N CYS A 237 8.74 2.40 -14.29
CA CYS A 237 7.61 1.82 -13.57
C CYS A 237 7.22 2.76 -12.44
N GLY A 238 5.91 3.03 -12.32
CA GLY A 238 5.36 3.93 -11.30
C GLY A 238 5.22 3.28 -9.93
N TYR A 239 4.92 4.12 -8.94
CA TYR A 239 4.77 3.69 -7.55
C TYR A 239 3.70 4.52 -6.82
N HIS A 240 2.95 3.90 -5.91
CA HIS A 240 1.82 4.43 -5.13
C HIS A 240 0.55 4.71 -5.92
N ALA A 241 0.65 5.42 -7.04
CA ALA A 241 -0.44 5.83 -7.91
C ALA A 241 -0.03 5.71 -9.39
N ASN A 242 -0.96 5.94 -10.31
CA ASN A 242 -0.69 5.91 -11.74
C ASN A 242 -0.05 7.23 -12.19
N GLN A 243 1.18 7.18 -12.72
CA GLN A 243 1.89 8.34 -13.28
C GLN A 243 1.95 8.33 -14.81
N SER A 244 1.16 7.53 -15.51
CA SER A 244 1.19 7.45 -17.00
C SER A 244 0.96 8.80 -17.68
N SER A 245 0.21 9.71 -17.05
CA SER A 245 -0.05 11.06 -17.57
C SER A 245 1.20 11.95 -17.62
N VAL A 246 2.21 11.68 -16.78
CA VAL A 246 3.46 12.46 -16.74
C VAL A 246 4.60 11.81 -17.52
N ALA A 247 4.42 10.59 -18.01
CA ALA A 247 5.38 9.88 -18.87
C ALA A 247 4.65 9.04 -19.94
N PRO A 248 3.90 9.67 -20.86
CA PRO A 248 3.01 8.98 -21.78
C PRO A 248 3.70 8.03 -22.76
N LYS A 249 5.00 8.17 -23.00
CA LYS A 249 5.79 7.32 -23.89
C LYS A 249 6.58 6.26 -23.16
N GLY A 250 7.20 6.62 -22.03
CA GLY A 250 8.14 5.81 -21.28
C GLY A 250 7.54 5.07 -20.07
N TYR A 251 6.30 5.36 -19.69
CA TYR A 251 5.64 4.63 -18.59
C TYR A 251 5.32 3.21 -19.02
N LEU A 252 5.80 2.23 -18.26
CA LEU A 252 5.57 0.81 -18.57
C LEU A 252 4.34 0.27 -17.85
N THR A 253 4.31 0.42 -16.54
CA THR A 253 3.27 0.01 -15.60
C THR A 253 3.61 0.60 -14.23
N GLY A 254 2.92 0.21 -13.17
CA GLY A 254 3.23 0.70 -11.82
C GLY A 254 2.57 -0.12 -10.72
N ALA A 255 3.10 0.01 -9.52
CA ALA A 255 2.54 -0.55 -8.30
C ALA A 255 1.64 0.48 -7.63
N GLU A 256 0.33 0.22 -7.55
CA GLU A 256 -0.66 1.16 -7.02
C GLU A 256 -1.33 0.62 -5.76
N TRP A 257 -1.66 1.53 -4.84
CA TRP A 257 -2.56 1.25 -3.72
C TRP A 257 -4.03 1.32 -4.16
N ASP A 258 -4.87 0.48 -3.57
CA ASP A 258 -6.33 0.63 -3.58
C ASP A 258 -6.87 0.87 -2.16
N TRP A 259 -6.61 2.05 -1.63
CA TRP A 259 -7.08 2.44 -0.31
C TRP A 259 -8.60 2.61 -0.22
N THR A 260 -9.31 2.78 -1.35
CA THR A 260 -10.78 2.79 -1.36
C THR A 260 -11.35 1.49 -0.81
N SER A 261 -10.81 0.35 -1.24
CA SER A 261 -11.22 -0.98 -0.74
C SER A 261 -10.98 -1.11 0.76
N VAL A 262 -9.79 -0.70 1.23
CA VAL A 262 -9.40 -0.77 2.65
C VAL A 262 -10.27 0.12 3.52
N TYR A 263 -10.46 1.37 3.14
CA TYR A 263 -11.26 2.32 3.93
C TYR A 263 -12.74 1.93 3.93
N SER A 264 -13.26 1.41 2.81
CA SER A 264 -14.64 0.91 2.74
C SER A 264 -14.85 -0.32 3.62
N MET A 265 -13.88 -1.22 3.72
CA MET A 265 -13.90 -2.33 4.66
C MET A 265 -13.99 -1.84 6.11
N TYR A 266 -13.15 -0.87 6.51
CA TYR A 266 -13.20 -0.31 7.85
C TYR A 266 -14.50 0.45 8.12
N ALA A 267 -14.99 1.24 7.16
CA ALA A 267 -16.26 1.95 7.28
C ALA A 267 -17.40 0.98 7.59
N LYS A 268 -17.50 -0.12 6.85
CA LYS A 268 -18.52 -1.17 7.07
C LYS A 268 -18.41 -1.78 8.48
N LEU A 269 -17.20 -2.19 8.90
CA LEU A 269 -16.99 -2.77 10.23
C LEU A 269 -17.39 -1.80 11.36
N LEU A 270 -17.02 -0.53 11.22
CA LEU A 270 -17.33 0.52 12.20
C LEU A 270 -18.84 0.84 12.24
N GLN A 271 -19.51 0.87 11.08
CA GLN A 271 -20.96 1.03 10.98
C GLN A 271 -21.73 -0.15 11.59
N GLU A 272 -21.18 -1.36 11.55
CA GLU A 272 -21.68 -2.54 12.25
C GLU A 272 -21.41 -2.49 13.78
N GLY A 273 -20.75 -1.42 14.27
CA GLY A 273 -20.41 -1.23 15.68
C GLY A 273 -19.17 -1.97 16.17
N LYS A 274 -18.45 -2.64 15.27
CA LYS A 274 -17.19 -3.33 15.57
C LYS A 274 -16.08 -2.33 15.88
N LYS A 275 -15.17 -2.69 16.78
CA LYS A 275 -14.05 -1.84 17.21
C LYS A 275 -12.78 -2.67 17.39
N LEU A 276 -11.64 -1.96 17.50
CA LEU A 276 -10.36 -2.57 17.89
C LEU A 276 -10.40 -3.05 19.34
N ASN A 277 -10.97 -2.24 20.23
CA ASN A 277 -11.00 -2.49 21.69
C ASN A 277 -11.76 -3.77 22.09
N ASP A 278 -12.71 -4.22 21.29
CA ASP A 278 -13.54 -5.41 21.57
C ASP A 278 -13.15 -6.62 20.71
N GLY A 279 -12.11 -6.49 19.90
CA GLY A 279 -11.64 -7.52 18.99
C GLY A 279 -12.49 -7.69 17.73
N GLY A 280 -13.48 -6.83 17.50
CA GLY A 280 -14.33 -6.84 16.30
C GLY A 280 -13.59 -6.39 15.05
N ILE A 281 -12.50 -5.63 15.22
CA ILE A 281 -11.55 -5.26 14.16
C ILE A 281 -10.17 -5.79 14.55
N PRO A 282 -9.46 -6.53 13.68
CA PRO A 282 -8.09 -6.95 13.94
C PRO A 282 -7.13 -5.76 14.06
N HIS A 283 -6.20 -5.82 15.01
CA HIS A 283 -5.20 -4.75 15.18
C HIS A 283 -4.16 -4.67 14.05
N LEU A 284 -3.95 -5.77 13.33
CA LEU A 284 -3.07 -5.84 12.17
C LEU A 284 -3.88 -6.37 10.99
N VAL A 285 -4.11 -5.50 10.01
CA VAL A 285 -4.78 -5.85 8.74
C VAL A 285 -3.77 -5.70 7.62
N ARG A 286 -3.54 -6.78 6.91
CA ARG A 286 -2.60 -6.86 5.79
C ARG A 286 -3.28 -7.50 4.60
N GLY A 287 -2.98 -7.01 3.40
CA GLY A 287 -3.51 -7.57 2.17
C GLY A 287 -2.66 -7.21 0.96
N GLY A 288 -2.75 -8.00 -0.07
CA GLY A 288 -2.05 -7.80 -1.33
C GLY A 288 -3.03 -7.60 -2.50
N ILE A 289 -2.61 -8.07 -3.65
CA ILE A 289 -3.42 -8.09 -4.88
C ILE A 289 -4.68 -8.95 -4.69
N LYS A 290 -4.55 -10.08 -3.98
CA LYS A 290 -5.67 -10.99 -3.71
C LYS A 290 -6.79 -10.33 -2.91
N GLU A 291 -6.45 -9.58 -1.89
CA GLU A 291 -7.38 -8.88 -1.00
C GLU A 291 -7.85 -7.54 -1.59
N GLY A 292 -7.31 -7.11 -2.73
CA GLY A 292 -7.66 -5.85 -3.39
C GLY A 292 -7.06 -4.61 -2.71
N PHE A 293 -5.97 -4.74 -1.94
CA PHE A 293 -5.26 -3.61 -1.31
C PHE A 293 -4.26 -2.97 -2.27
N VAL A 294 -3.82 -3.76 -3.25
CA VAL A 294 -2.79 -3.42 -4.22
C VAL A 294 -3.25 -3.82 -5.62
N LYS A 295 -2.88 -3.02 -6.60
CA LYS A 295 -3.13 -3.29 -8.02
C LYS A 295 -1.92 -2.89 -8.86
N VAL A 296 -1.91 -3.37 -10.10
CA VAL A 296 -0.91 -3.00 -11.11
C VAL A 296 -1.55 -1.99 -12.06
N SER A 297 -0.81 -0.93 -12.42
CA SER A 297 -1.25 0.04 -13.43
C SER A 297 -1.47 -0.62 -14.78
N PRO A 298 -2.35 -0.08 -15.62
CA PRO A 298 -2.42 -0.48 -17.03
C PRO A 298 -1.07 -0.40 -17.74
N TYR A 299 -0.81 -1.32 -18.66
CA TYR A 299 0.42 -1.33 -19.43
C TYR A 299 0.52 -0.15 -20.38
N GLY A 300 1.68 0.50 -20.38
CA GLY A 300 2.02 1.58 -21.31
C GLY A 300 2.33 1.07 -22.73
N PRO A 301 2.47 1.99 -23.68
CA PRO A 301 2.59 1.66 -25.10
C PRO A 301 3.87 0.90 -25.48
N ALA A 302 4.91 0.99 -24.67
CA ALA A 302 6.20 0.34 -24.93
C ALA A 302 6.26 -1.11 -24.41
N VAL A 303 5.25 -1.60 -23.69
CA VAL A 303 5.24 -2.95 -23.11
C VAL A 303 4.90 -3.97 -24.17
N SER A 304 5.84 -4.91 -24.43
CA SER A 304 5.65 -5.96 -25.42
C SER A 304 4.61 -7.00 -24.99
N ASP A 305 4.06 -7.74 -25.95
CA ASP A 305 3.08 -8.79 -25.64
C ASP A 305 3.70 -9.95 -24.83
N ALA A 306 4.99 -10.23 -25.01
CA ALA A 306 5.70 -11.19 -24.18
C ALA A 306 5.78 -10.71 -22.71
N ALA A 307 6.08 -9.43 -22.49
CA ALA A 307 6.10 -8.84 -21.15
C ALA A 307 4.72 -8.88 -20.48
N LYS A 308 3.66 -8.53 -21.22
CA LYS A 308 2.27 -8.62 -20.74
C LYS A 308 1.91 -10.03 -20.35
N LYS A 309 2.23 -11.02 -21.19
CA LYS A 309 1.93 -12.44 -20.94
C LYS A 309 2.55 -12.92 -19.63
N ASP A 310 3.83 -12.65 -19.40
CA ASP A 310 4.53 -13.11 -18.19
C ASP A 310 4.07 -12.34 -16.95
N ALA A 311 3.83 -11.04 -17.07
CA ALA A 311 3.28 -10.20 -16.00
C ALA A 311 1.84 -10.60 -15.62
N ASP A 312 0.97 -10.89 -16.59
CA ASP A 312 -0.41 -11.36 -16.37
C ASP A 312 -0.44 -12.76 -15.74
N ALA A 313 0.50 -13.64 -16.10
CA ALA A 313 0.64 -14.94 -15.46
C ALA A 313 1.02 -14.80 -13.97
N ALA A 314 1.96 -13.90 -13.63
CA ALA A 314 2.31 -13.59 -12.25
C ALA A 314 1.12 -12.94 -11.51
N LEU A 315 0.43 -12.00 -12.13
CA LEU A 315 -0.77 -11.35 -11.58
C LEU A 315 -1.86 -12.37 -11.24
N ALA A 316 -2.09 -13.35 -12.12
CA ALA A 316 -3.05 -14.43 -11.87
C ALA A 316 -2.65 -15.27 -10.65
N GLN A 317 -1.36 -15.55 -10.48
CA GLN A 317 -0.86 -16.31 -9.32
C GLN A 317 -1.00 -15.50 -8.01
N PHE A 318 -0.80 -14.18 -8.03
CA PHE A 318 -1.09 -13.34 -6.86
C PHE A 318 -2.59 -13.33 -6.54
N LYS A 319 -3.46 -13.15 -7.53
CA LYS A 319 -4.93 -13.14 -7.35
C LYS A 319 -5.46 -14.44 -6.74
N ASN A 320 -4.93 -15.58 -7.12
CA ASN A 320 -5.34 -16.86 -6.56
C ASN A 320 -4.55 -17.29 -5.30
N GLY A 321 -3.53 -16.49 -4.90
CA GLY A 321 -2.74 -16.71 -3.69
C GLY A 321 -1.72 -17.85 -3.79
N THR A 322 -1.29 -18.23 -5.01
CA THR A 322 -0.29 -19.30 -5.22
C THR A 322 1.12 -18.77 -5.42
N MET A 323 1.30 -17.45 -5.67
CA MET A 323 2.62 -16.87 -5.81
C MET A 323 3.35 -16.81 -4.47
N VAL A 324 4.60 -17.24 -4.49
CA VAL A 324 5.56 -17.05 -3.40
C VAL A 324 6.79 -16.35 -3.96
N ILE A 325 7.01 -15.08 -3.60
CA ILE A 325 8.17 -14.30 -4.05
C ILE A 325 9.45 -14.80 -3.38
N TYR A 326 9.38 -14.99 -2.07
CA TYR A 326 10.53 -15.32 -1.23
C TYR A 326 10.64 -16.82 -1.02
N LYS A 327 11.10 -17.50 -2.09
CA LYS A 327 11.33 -18.94 -2.14
C LYS A 327 12.82 -19.21 -2.31
N GLY A 328 13.42 -19.87 -1.33
CA GLY A 328 14.86 -20.11 -1.26
C GLY A 328 15.36 -21.19 -2.24
N GLU A 329 16.65 -21.18 -2.57
CA GLU A 329 17.72 -20.40 -1.93
C GLU A 329 17.73 -18.96 -2.43
N ILE A 330 17.72 -17.99 -1.49
CA ILE A 330 17.96 -16.58 -1.81
C ILE A 330 19.22 -16.13 -1.04
N LYS A 331 20.14 -15.50 -1.77
CA LYS A 331 21.34 -14.85 -1.23
C LYS A 331 21.13 -13.34 -1.18
N ASP A 332 21.77 -12.70 -0.23
CA ASP A 332 21.92 -11.24 -0.25
C ASP A 332 23.00 -10.80 -1.26
N ASN A 333 23.11 -9.51 -1.47
CA ASN A 333 24.06 -8.93 -2.44
C ASN A 333 25.53 -9.02 -1.99
N THR A 334 25.81 -9.63 -0.81
CA THR A 334 27.17 -10.00 -0.38
C THR A 334 27.48 -11.49 -0.62
N GLY A 335 26.49 -12.28 -1.06
CA GLY A 335 26.57 -13.71 -1.31
C GLY A 335 26.18 -14.57 -0.10
N LYS A 336 25.74 -13.99 1.01
CA LYS A 336 25.27 -14.72 2.19
C LYS A 336 23.86 -15.26 1.94
N VAL A 337 23.61 -16.52 2.25
CA VAL A 337 22.26 -17.11 2.20
C VAL A 337 21.38 -16.45 3.29
N VAL A 338 20.29 -15.83 2.89
CA VAL A 338 19.29 -15.18 3.75
C VAL A 338 17.99 -15.95 3.84
N ILE A 339 17.66 -16.73 2.80
CA ILE A 339 16.56 -17.69 2.81
C ILE A 339 17.09 -19.02 2.30
N PRO A 340 17.16 -20.05 3.17
CA PRO A 340 17.72 -21.36 2.80
C PRO A 340 16.92 -22.08 1.69
N ALA A 341 17.58 -22.97 0.98
CA ALA A 341 16.93 -23.81 -0.03
C ALA A 341 15.75 -24.59 0.59
N GLY A 342 14.64 -24.68 -0.15
CA GLY A 342 13.41 -25.35 0.30
C GLY A 342 12.56 -24.57 1.28
N THR A 343 12.97 -23.33 1.68
CA THR A 343 12.16 -22.44 2.51
C THR A 343 11.25 -21.58 1.63
N GLU A 344 9.98 -21.45 2.01
CA GLU A 344 9.02 -20.53 1.40
C GLU A 344 8.48 -19.58 2.47
N LEU A 345 8.67 -18.28 2.28
CA LEU A 345 8.09 -17.23 3.14
C LEU A 345 6.88 -16.64 2.41
N LYS A 346 5.71 -16.83 2.99
CA LYS A 346 4.47 -16.24 2.48
C LYS A 346 4.44 -14.74 2.79
N GLN A 347 3.60 -13.99 2.07
CA GLN A 347 3.51 -12.54 2.21
C GLN A 347 3.22 -12.07 3.65
N GLN A 348 2.49 -12.88 4.44
CA GLN A 348 2.12 -12.58 5.82
C GLN A 348 3.22 -12.95 6.83
N ASP A 349 4.34 -13.53 6.41
CA ASP A 349 5.39 -13.95 7.33
C ASP A 349 6.04 -12.72 8.00
N PRO A 350 6.02 -12.64 9.34
CA PRO A 350 6.56 -11.50 10.07
C PRO A 350 8.05 -11.23 9.81
N VAL A 351 8.81 -12.24 9.38
CA VAL A 351 10.22 -12.11 9.01
C VAL A 351 10.39 -11.11 7.86
N LEU A 352 9.44 -11.07 6.92
CA LEU A 352 9.48 -10.13 5.79
C LEU A 352 9.24 -8.67 6.23
N GLU A 353 8.53 -8.44 7.33
CA GLU A 353 8.34 -7.10 7.92
C GLU A 353 9.56 -6.63 8.75
N GLN A 354 10.59 -7.48 8.89
CA GLN A 354 11.85 -7.19 9.56
C GLN A 354 13.06 -7.27 8.63
N MET A 355 12.82 -7.22 7.32
CA MET A 355 13.86 -7.32 6.29
C MET A 355 14.93 -6.24 6.45
N ASN A 356 16.21 -6.64 6.41
CA ASN A 356 17.36 -5.74 6.62
C ASN A 356 18.51 -6.01 5.63
N TYR A 357 18.19 -6.62 4.48
CA TYR A 357 19.16 -6.98 3.44
C TYR A 357 18.63 -6.63 2.04
N LEU A 358 19.54 -6.54 1.09
CA LEU A 358 19.27 -6.47 -0.35
C LEU A 358 19.63 -7.83 -0.97
N VAL A 359 18.79 -8.32 -1.90
CA VAL A 359 19.05 -9.62 -2.55
C VAL A 359 20.16 -9.54 -3.59
N GLU A 360 20.71 -10.68 -3.98
CA GLU A 360 21.65 -10.83 -5.09
C GLU A 360 21.07 -10.20 -6.37
N GLY A 361 21.93 -9.47 -7.11
CA GLY A 361 21.54 -8.65 -8.26
C GLY A 361 21.28 -7.19 -7.93
N VAL A 362 21.12 -6.82 -6.65
CA VAL A 362 21.07 -5.42 -6.24
C VAL A 362 22.48 -4.87 -6.06
N VAL A 363 22.75 -3.72 -6.67
CA VAL A 363 23.99 -2.93 -6.52
C VAL A 363 23.67 -1.74 -5.64
N GLY A 364 24.16 -1.73 -4.41
CA GLY A 364 23.89 -0.72 -3.40
C GLY A 364 24.16 -1.24 -1.98
N SER A 365 23.96 -0.40 -0.98
CA SER A 365 24.15 -0.73 0.44
C SER A 365 22.99 -0.21 1.28
N VAL A 366 22.64 -0.96 2.33
CA VAL A 366 21.70 -0.53 3.38
C VAL A 366 22.37 0.32 4.49
N LYS A 367 23.67 0.56 4.38
CA LYS A 367 24.50 1.32 5.35
C LYS A 367 24.76 2.73 4.85
#